data_c85b089dd501aff67df2d1643b3c2227
#
_entry.id   c85b089dd501aff67df2d1643b3c2227
#
_cell.length_a   1.000
_cell.length_b   1.000
_cell.length_c   1.000
_cell.angle_alpha   90.00
_cell.angle_beta   90.00
_cell.angle_gamma   90.00
#
_symmetry.space_group_name_H-M   'P 1'
#
loop_
_entity.id
_entity.type
_entity.pdbx_description
1 polymer ?
#
loop_
_entity_poly.entity_id
_entity_poly.type
_entity_poly.pdbx_seq_one_letter_code
_entity_poly.pdbx_strand_id
1 'polypeptide(L)'
;MRPFYLLPRNDRPAISDKHRLLTYNQFVDEILACKLILNNSGYGTGHRICVQGKNMVETWIWMVAASMDMCGTTLPWNASEYTEAARLEKNNANVVVRLNKDGSLKEIEHKHYEKSITQEKEYMCEYSSGTTNKYGIPKCYSGPYEVDENNWGNGAEYCNAYRLKGNPDFASPDTNRVLNIMQPYIPWAQDVVYNTFIMGGWVHVIQDPEEYDKACWFQKPTWTFGFPLSFQKVMDVNTGFYKVNTVEFTGGIVTTEQQNKWQDFFGPKQYMNVYGEGSIGTYMVNFAKAGEDIRHVGKELDWLILSGGEVKLSDKGTILTRGLHTPGDDWWDSEDLAEITPEGNYNILGRADEVIIIRGGANMFPYEIAEYIGRHEKINDCYLYKVNVNDERDAMPACVYSGDVSPEHFYNYTKSKIEKYQIPVKFTRVKDTMTKLLKEEPGVKINLFFMEDMLKENTEWIVDEYET
;
A
#
# COMPACT_ATOMS: atom_id res chain seq x y z
N MET A 1 -9.04 -17.17 -19.02
CA MET A 1 -7.79 -16.74 -19.74
C MET A 1 -7.08 -15.74 -18.86
N ARG A 2 -5.76 -15.84 -18.69
CA ARG A 2 -5.03 -14.88 -17.86
C ARG A 2 -5.05 -13.49 -18.50
N PRO A 3 -5.26 -12.41 -17.74
CA PRO A 3 -5.56 -11.07 -18.29
C PRO A 3 -4.42 -10.53 -19.19
N PHE A 4 -3.17 -10.93 -18.95
CA PHE A 4 -2.02 -10.44 -19.72
C PHE A 4 -1.97 -10.88 -21.19
N TYR A 5 -2.77 -11.89 -21.58
CA TYR A 5 -2.94 -12.24 -23.00
C TYR A 5 -3.82 -11.25 -23.77
N LEU A 6 -4.47 -10.33 -23.07
CA LEU A 6 -5.35 -9.31 -23.62
C LEU A 6 -4.70 -7.94 -23.77
N LEU A 7 -3.40 -7.84 -23.48
CA LEU A 7 -2.67 -6.59 -23.68
C LEU A 7 -2.81 -6.12 -25.12
N PRO A 8 -3.10 -4.84 -25.35
CA PRO A 8 -3.24 -4.29 -26.69
C PRO A 8 -1.97 -4.48 -27.51
N ARG A 9 -2.14 -4.59 -28.82
CA ARG A 9 -1.04 -4.58 -29.79
C ARG A 9 -1.18 -3.36 -30.67
N ASN A 10 -0.49 -2.27 -30.33
CA ASN A 10 -0.50 -1.01 -31.07
C ASN A 10 0.75 -0.17 -30.74
N ASP A 11 0.89 0.99 -31.37
CA ASP A 11 2.03 1.90 -31.19
C ASP A 11 1.77 3.00 -30.13
N ARG A 12 0.72 2.91 -29.32
CA ARG A 12 0.50 3.82 -28.20
C ARG A 12 1.51 3.55 -27.09
N PRO A 13 1.89 4.58 -26.31
CA PRO A 13 2.67 4.40 -25.09
C PRO A 13 2.00 3.41 -24.14
N ALA A 14 2.77 2.44 -23.64
CA ALA A 14 2.35 1.47 -22.64
C ALA A 14 2.97 1.79 -21.28
N ILE A 15 4.29 1.86 -21.24
CA ILE A 15 5.05 2.10 -20.01
C ILE A 15 6.28 2.97 -20.30
N SER A 16 6.64 3.80 -19.32
CA SER A 16 7.86 4.61 -19.38
C SER A 16 8.43 4.87 -17.98
N ASP A 17 9.71 5.21 -17.94
CA ASP A 17 10.42 5.79 -16.81
C ASP A 17 11.34 6.93 -17.30
N LYS A 18 12.28 7.37 -16.47
CA LYS A 18 13.25 8.42 -16.85
C LYS A 18 14.21 8.00 -17.96
N HIS A 19 14.34 6.71 -18.26
CA HIS A 19 15.32 6.17 -19.20
C HIS A 19 14.72 5.80 -20.56
N ARG A 20 13.48 5.31 -20.56
CA ARG A 20 12.86 4.77 -21.77
C ARG A 20 11.34 4.88 -21.79
N LEU A 21 10.80 4.84 -22.98
CA LEU A 21 9.39 4.73 -23.29
C LEU A 21 9.18 3.53 -24.22
N LEU A 22 8.23 2.66 -23.89
CA LEU A 22 7.81 1.56 -24.75
C LEU A 22 6.38 1.76 -25.23
N THR A 23 6.16 1.48 -26.51
CA THR A 23 4.80 1.27 -27.04
C THR A 23 4.28 -0.09 -26.61
N TYR A 24 2.97 -0.32 -26.74
CA TYR A 24 2.38 -1.63 -26.45
C TYR A 24 2.99 -2.75 -27.29
N ASN A 25 3.30 -2.51 -28.57
CA ASN A 25 3.99 -3.49 -29.41
C ASN A 25 5.34 -3.87 -28.80
N GLN A 26 6.18 -2.88 -28.48
CA GLN A 26 7.50 -3.09 -27.88
C GLN A 26 7.41 -3.75 -26.50
N PHE A 27 6.49 -3.27 -25.65
CA PHE A 27 6.29 -3.78 -24.30
C PHE A 27 5.90 -5.27 -24.31
N VAL A 28 4.95 -5.66 -25.16
CA VAL A 28 4.55 -7.07 -25.27
C VAL A 28 5.65 -7.93 -25.88
N ASP A 29 6.43 -7.42 -26.85
CA ASP A 29 7.56 -8.16 -27.42
C ASP A 29 8.64 -8.43 -26.36
N GLU A 30 8.96 -7.45 -25.50
CA GLU A 30 9.91 -7.64 -24.40
C GLU A 30 9.39 -8.58 -23.33
N ILE A 31 8.10 -8.51 -22.97
CA ILE A 31 7.45 -9.47 -22.07
C ILE A 31 7.60 -10.89 -22.60
N LEU A 32 7.31 -11.11 -23.89
CA LEU A 32 7.41 -12.43 -24.52
C LEU A 32 8.86 -12.92 -24.56
N ALA A 33 9.83 -12.04 -24.76
CA ALA A 33 11.25 -12.37 -24.69
C ALA A 33 11.65 -12.82 -23.28
N CYS A 34 11.25 -12.11 -22.22
CA CYS A 34 11.50 -12.51 -20.84
C CYS A 34 10.82 -13.84 -20.50
N LYS A 35 9.56 -14.02 -20.92
CA LYS A 35 8.84 -15.28 -20.78
C LYS A 35 9.58 -16.44 -21.45
N LEU A 36 10.10 -16.24 -22.66
CA LEU A 36 10.88 -17.26 -23.37
C LEU A 36 12.17 -17.61 -22.60
N ILE A 37 12.85 -16.64 -22.00
CA ILE A 37 14.02 -16.89 -21.15
C ILE A 37 13.63 -17.79 -19.98
N LEU A 38 12.52 -17.50 -19.28
CA LEU A 38 12.03 -18.32 -18.18
C LEU A 38 11.70 -19.74 -18.64
N ASN A 39 10.98 -19.89 -19.76
CA ASN A 39 10.62 -21.19 -20.32
C ASN A 39 11.86 -22.01 -20.71
N ASN A 40 12.85 -21.39 -21.34
CA ASN A 40 14.12 -22.03 -21.70
C ASN A 40 14.95 -22.43 -20.49
N SER A 41 14.75 -21.76 -19.35
CA SER A 41 15.33 -22.11 -18.05
C SER A 41 14.55 -23.20 -17.32
N GLY A 42 13.52 -23.78 -17.94
CA GLY A 42 12.72 -24.88 -17.37
C GLY A 42 11.52 -24.46 -16.53
N TYR A 43 11.17 -23.17 -16.52
CA TYR A 43 10.03 -22.65 -15.77
C TYR A 43 8.79 -22.50 -16.66
N GLY A 44 7.63 -22.81 -16.11
CA GLY A 44 6.33 -22.74 -16.80
C GLY A 44 5.19 -22.86 -15.78
N THR A 45 4.03 -23.27 -16.24
CA THR A 45 2.83 -23.45 -15.41
C THR A 45 3.13 -24.25 -14.13
N GLY A 46 2.68 -23.75 -13.00
CA GLY A 46 2.90 -24.35 -11.69
C GLY A 46 4.17 -23.89 -10.96
N HIS A 47 5.01 -23.04 -11.59
CA HIS A 47 6.16 -22.42 -10.94
C HIS A 47 5.80 -21.05 -10.39
N ARG A 48 6.46 -20.67 -9.27
CA ARG A 48 6.39 -19.33 -8.69
C ARG A 48 7.69 -18.58 -8.94
N ILE A 49 7.57 -17.44 -9.59
CA ILE A 49 8.69 -16.60 -10.04
C ILE A 49 8.69 -15.32 -9.19
N CYS A 50 9.77 -15.09 -8.47
CA CYS A 50 9.96 -13.86 -7.73
C CYS A 50 10.82 -12.88 -8.53
N VAL A 51 10.40 -11.63 -8.64
CA VAL A 51 11.16 -10.57 -9.31
C VAL A 51 11.66 -9.57 -8.27
N GLN A 52 12.95 -9.28 -8.29
CA GLN A 52 13.59 -8.28 -7.45
C GLN A 52 14.20 -7.18 -8.30
N GLY A 53 13.63 -5.99 -8.26
CA GLY A 53 14.08 -4.84 -9.01
C GLY A 53 13.52 -3.53 -8.44
N LYS A 54 14.12 -2.41 -8.82
CA LYS A 54 13.58 -1.07 -8.53
C LYS A 54 12.30 -0.82 -9.31
N ASN A 55 11.57 0.24 -8.96
CA ASN A 55 10.39 0.66 -9.72
C ASN A 55 10.81 1.27 -11.08
N MET A 56 10.94 0.43 -12.07
CA MET A 56 11.38 0.77 -13.43
C MET A 56 10.74 -0.15 -14.46
N VAL A 57 10.80 0.25 -15.73
CA VAL A 57 10.17 -0.46 -16.87
C VAL A 57 10.54 -1.93 -16.89
N GLU A 58 11.81 -2.28 -16.69
CA GLU A 58 12.32 -3.66 -16.74
C GLU A 58 11.68 -4.55 -15.67
N THR A 59 11.52 -4.02 -14.45
CA THR A 59 10.89 -4.78 -13.36
C THR A 59 9.44 -5.15 -13.71
N TRP A 60 8.68 -4.23 -14.28
CA TRP A 60 7.32 -4.49 -14.72
C TRP A 60 7.24 -5.46 -15.89
N ILE A 61 8.20 -5.42 -16.82
CA ILE A 61 8.30 -6.41 -17.91
C ILE A 61 8.45 -7.83 -17.35
N TRP A 62 9.40 -8.02 -16.42
CA TRP A 62 9.63 -9.33 -15.79
C TRP A 62 8.46 -9.79 -14.94
N MET A 63 7.80 -8.88 -14.21
CA MET A 63 6.61 -9.19 -13.42
C MET A 63 5.46 -9.68 -14.29
N VAL A 64 5.16 -8.98 -15.39
CA VAL A 64 4.11 -9.39 -16.32
C VAL A 64 4.48 -10.71 -16.98
N ALA A 65 5.73 -10.89 -17.43
CA ALA A 65 6.21 -12.13 -18.02
C ALA A 65 6.04 -13.33 -17.07
N ALA A 66 6.40 -13.16 -15.79
CA ALA A 66 6.21 -14.17 -14.75
C ALA A 66 4.74 -14.49 -14.50
N SER A 67 3.85 -13.51 -14.66
CA SER A 67 2.42 -13.68 -14.39
C SER A 67 1.62 -14.23 -15.58
N MET A 68 2.21 -14.34 -16.77
CA MET A 68 1.48 -14.85 -17.97
C MET A 68 1.14 -16.34 -17.88
N ASP A 69 2.12 -17.19 -17.57
CA ASP A 69 1.94 -18.65 -17.50
C ASP A 69 2.30 -19.24 -16.12
N MET A 70 2.98 -18.46 -15.30
CA MET A 70 3.49 -18.83 -13.99
C MET A 70 2.79 -17.98 -12.93
N CYS A 71 3.15 -18.12 -11.66
CA CYS A 71 2.69 -17.24 -10.60
C CYS A 71 3.80 -16.22 -10.26
N GLY A 72 3.59 -14.97 -10.63
CA GLY A 72 4.52 -13.88 -10.35
C GLY A 72 4.41 -13.38 -8.91
N THR A 73 5.55 -12.99 -8.33
CA THR A 73 5.63 -12.29 -7.05
C THR A 73 6.81 -11.33 -7.05
N THR A 74 6.93 -10.47 -6.04
CA THR A 74 8.00 -9.48 -5.99
C THR A 74 8.65 -9.39 -4.62
N LEU A 75 9.92 -8.97 -4.63
CA LEU A 75 10.68 -8.63 -3.43
C LEU A 75 11.00 -7.15 -3.42
N PRO A 76 11.06 -6.51 -2.24
CA PRO A 76 11.67 -5.20 -2.10
C PRO A 76 13.09 -5.22 -2.63
N TRP A 77 13.47 -4.15 -3.34
CA TRP A 77 14.81 -4.02 -3.90
C TRP A 77 15.93 -4.13 -2.84
N ASN A 78 15.69 -3.56 -1.68
CA ASN A 78 16.61 -3.49 -0.54
C ASN A 78 16.22 -4.41 0.61
N ALA A 79 15.45 -5.48 0.33
CA ALA A 79 15.08 -6.45 1.36
C ALA A 79 16.33 -6.95 2.10
N SER A 80 16.25 -7.02 3.43
CA SER A 80 17.26 -7.68 4.23
C SER A 80 17.29 -9.18 3.91
N GLU A 81 18.44 -9.85 4.14
CA GLU A 81 18.55 -11.30 3.94
C GLU A 81 17.45 -12.07 4.68
N TYR A 82 17.09 -11.60 5.88
CA TYR A 82 16.04 -12.19 6.69
C TYR A 82 14.66 -12.02 6.03
N THR A 83 14.30 -10.79 5.60
CA THR A 83 13.02 -10.49 4.94
C THR A 83 12.91 -11.25 3.62
N GLU A 84 13.98 -11.30 2.84
CA GLU A 84 14.03 -12.04 1.59
C GLU A 84 13.81 -13.53 1.81
N ALA A 85 14.59 -14.16 2.73
CA ALA A 85 14.47 -15.58 3.04
C ALA A 85 13.06 -15.93 3.51
N ALA A 86 12.48 -15.15 4.42
CA ALA A 86 11.15 -15.37 4.93
C ALA A 86 10.05 -15.25 3.86
N ARG A 87 10.17 -14.28 2.95
CA ARG A 87 9.21 -14.13 1.84
C ARG A 87 9.32 -15.27 0.84
N LEU A 88 10.53 -15.65 0.47
CA LEU A 88 10.77 -16.76 -0.46
C LEU A 88 10.30 -18.10 0.09
N GLU A 89 10.52 -18.37 1.38
CA GLU A 89 10.01 -19.56 2.06
C GLU A 89 8.48 -19.59 2.06
N LYS A 90 7.82 -18.48 2.44
CA LYS A 90 6.36 -18.42 2.52
C LYS A 90 5.66 -18.61 1.17
N ASN A 91 6.23 -18.12 0.09
CA ASN A 91 5.63 -18.26 -1.24
C ASN A 91 6.15 -19.48 -2.01
N ASN A 92 7.10 -20.24 -1.45
CA ASN A 92 7.75 -21.37 -2.13
C ASN A 92 8.27 -20.98 -3.53
N ALA A 93 8.91 -19.82 -3.65
CA ALA A 93 9.41 -19.32 -4.94
C ALA A 93 10.44 -20.28 -5.54
N ASN A 94 10.19 -20.76 -6.76
CA ASN A 94 11.10 -21.68 -7.45
C ASN A 94 12.32 -20.97 -8.02
N VAL A 95 12.20 -19.67 -8.29
CA VAL A 95 13.26 -18.86 -8.86
C VAL A 95 13.15 -17.41 -8.45
N VAL A 96 14.29 -16.72 -8.34
CA VAL A 96 14.36 -15.27 -8.20
C VAL A 96 15.05 -14.67 -9.42
N VAL A 97 14.35 -13.81 -10.12
CA VAL A 97 14.89 -12.96 -11.18
C VAL A 97 15.41 -11.70 -10.54
N ARG A 98 16.72 -11.48 -10.53
CA ARG A 98 17.35 -10.29 -9.97
C ARG A 98 17.78 -9.34 -11.07
N LEU A 99 17.43 -8.07 -10.89
CA LEU A 99 17.83 -7.00 -11.79
C LEU A 99 18.94 -6.16 -11.15
N ASN A 100 19.77 -5.54 -11.98
CA ASN A 100 20.73 -4.52 -11.57
C ASN A 100 20.02 -3.17 -11.34
N LYS A 101 20.73 -2.19 -10.80
CA LYS A 101 20.22 -0.82 -10.56
C LYS A 101 19.78 -0.11 -11.86
N ASP A 102 20.30 -0.53 -13.01
CA ASP A 102 19.96 -0.02 -14.35
C ASP A 102 18.86 -0.83 -15.04
N GLY A 103 18.30 -1.85 -14.36
CA GLY A 103 17.25 -2.73 -14.88
C GLY A 103 17.75 -3.91 -15.68
N SER A 104 19.03 -3.97 -16.04
CA SER A 104 19.57 -5.15 -16.75
C SER A 104 19.47 -6.40 -15.89
N LEU A 105 19.25 -7.56 -16.53
CA LEU A 105 19.20 -8.83 -15.85
C LEU A 105 20.56 -9.12 -15.17
N LYS A 106 20.55 -9.28 -13.86
CA LYS A 106 21.73 -9.67 -13.08
C LYS A 106 21.90 -11.18 -13.08
N GLU A 107 20.85 -11.88 -12.68
CA GLU A 107 20.86 -13.34 -12.57
C GLU A 107 19.44 -13.92 -12.50
N ILE A 108 19.32 -15.21 -12.80
CA ILE A 108 18.15 -16.04 -12.53
C ILE A 108 18.60 -17.07 -11.51
N GLU A 109 18.25 -16.84 -10.25
CA GLU A 109 18.69 -17.68 -9.12
C GLU A 109 17.68 -18.79 -8.87
N HIS A 110 18.09 -20.03 -9.05
CA HIS A 110 17.26 -21.21 -8.80
C HIS A 110 17.13 -21.47 -7.29
N LYS A 111 15.92 -21.67 -6.81
CA LYS A 111 15.63 -22.08 -5.45
C LYS A 111 15.16 -23.53 -5.42
N HIS A 112 15.64 -24.31 -4.43
CA HIS A 112 15.36 -25.73 -4.32
C HIS A 112 14.03 -26.03 -3.60
N TYR A 113 13.02 -25.18 -3.77
CA TYR A 113 11.68 -25.52 -3.30
C TYR A 113 11.03 -26.50 -4.27
N GLU A 114 10.36 -27.51 -3.73
CA GLU A 114 9.55 -28.40 -4.54
C GLU A 114 8.55 -27.57 -5.35
N LYS A 115 8.27 -28.05 -6.59
CA LYS A 115 7.28 -27.41 -7.45
C LYS A 115 6.01 -27.22 -6.65
N SER A 116 5.71 -26.01 -6.24
CA SER A 116 4.42 -25.71 -5.67
C SER A 116 3.41 -25.91 -6.78
N ILE A 117 2.48 -26.82 -6.58
CA ILE A 117 1.34 -26.99 -7.47
C ILE A 117 0.49 -25.74 -7.26
N THR A 118 0.83 -24.67 -7.97
CA THR A 118 -0.11 -23.57 -8.11
C THR A 118 -1.28 -24.12 -8.92
N GLN A 119 -2.49 -23.85 -8.49
CA GLN A 119 -3.66 -24.13 -9.31
C GLN A 119 -3.45 -23.38 -10.63
N GLU A 120 -3.88 -23.93 -11.75
CA GLU A 120 -3.72 -23.30 -13.08
C GLU A 120 -4.23 -21.86 -13.15
N LYS A 121 -5.03 -21.46 -12.19
CA LYS A 121 -5.67 -20.14 -12.04
C LYS A 121 -4.82 -19.12 -11.32
N GLU A 122 -3.82 -19.49 -10.53
CA GLU A 122 -2.96 -18.55 -9.80
C GLU A 122 -1.97 -17.88 -10.78
N TYR A 123 -1.98 -16.56 -10.86
CA TYR A 123 -1.04 -15.81 -11.68
C TYR A 123 -0.20 -14.80 -10.87
N MET A 124 -0.59 -14.51 -9.64
CA MET A 124 0.10 -13.57 -8.77
C MET A 124 0.07 -14.04 -7.33
N CYS A 125 1.16 -13.82 -6.61
CA CYS A 125 1.28 -14.05 -5.18
C CYS A 125 1.65 -12.73 -4.49
N GLU A 126 0.87 -12.33 -3.52
CA GLU A 126 0.99 -11.06 -2.84
C GLU A 126 1.34 -11.21 -1.36
N TYR A 127 1.92 -10.16 -0.79
CA TYR A 127 2.26 -10.11 0.62
C TYR A 127 1.46 -9.01 1.33
N SER A 128 0.97 -9.31 2.53
CA SER A 128 0.45 -8.27 3.43
C SER A 128 1.55 -7.28 3.81
N SER A 129 1.17 -6.15 4.40
CA SER A 129 2.14 -5.15 4.89
C SER A 129 3.08 -5.66 6.00
N GLY A 130 2.79 -6.81 6.60
CA GLY A 130 3.62 -7.40 7.66
C GLY A 130 3.50 -6.73 9.02
N THR A 131 2.61 -5.78 9.19
CA THR A 131 2.44 -5.01 10.45
C THR A 131 1.93 -5.84 11.62
N THR A 132 1.45 -7.05 11.39
CA THR A 132 0.87 -7.92 12.43
C THR A 132 1.88 -8.84 13.12
N ASN A 133 3.16 -8.74 12.82
CA ASN A 133 4.19 -9.52 13.52
C ASN A 133 5.48 -8.73 13.75
N LYS A 134 6.21 -9.10 14.82
CA LYS A 134 7.40 -8.40 15.32
C LYS A 134 8.49 -8.16 14.26
N TYR A 135 8.59 -9.02 13.27
CA TYR A 135 9.67 -8.97 12.28
C TYR A 135 9.23 -8.43 10.92
N GLY A 136 8.01 -7.88 10.83
CA GLY A 136 7.50 -7.35 9.57
C GLY A 136 7.36 -8.40 8.45
N ILE A 137 7.32 -9.70 8.80
CA ILE A 137 7.18 -10.76 7.81
C ILE A 137 5.73 -10.81 7.34
N PRO A 138 5.43 -10.40 6.11
CA PRO A 138 4.07 -10.37 5.62
C PRO A 138 3.48 -11.78 5.48
N LYS A 139 2.18 -11.89 5.68
CA LYS A 139 1.44 -13.08 5.25
C LYS A 139 1.50 -13.13 3.72
N CYS A 140 1.72 -14.32 3.16
CA CYS A 140 1.65 -14.53 1.71
C CYS A 140 0.25 -15.03 1.34
N TYR A 141 -0.36 -14.39 0.37
CA TYR A 141 -1.62 -14.79 -0.21
C TYR A 141 -1.36 -15.14 -1.68
N SER A 142 -1.59 -16.38 -2.06
CA SER A 142 -1.70 -16.74 -3.46
C SER A 142 -3.13 -16.42 -3.88
N GLY A 143 -3.25 -15.47 -4.80
CA GLY A 143 -4.53 -14.92 -5.16
C GLY A 143 -5.52 -15.95 -5.63
N PRO A 144 -6.71 -15.99 -5.03
CA PRO A 144 -7.86 -16.72 -5.51
C PRO A 144 -8.57 -15.96 -6.61
N TYR A 145 -7.86 -15.20 -7.40
CA TYR A 145 -8.45 -14.58 -8.57
C TYR A 145 -8.79 -15.68 -9.56
N GLU A 146 -9.87 -16.41 -9.24
CA GLU A 146 -10.47 -17.38 -10.14
C GLU A 146 -10.94 -16.63 -11.38
N VAL A 147 -10.12 -16.65 -12.39
CA VAL A 147 -10.49 -16.22 -13.73
C VAL A 147 -11.21 -17.39 -14.37
N ASP A 148 -12.52 -17.44 -14.30
CA ASP A 148 -13.28 -18.23 -15.25
C ASP A 148 -13.55 -17.41 -16.52
N GLU A 149 -14.07 -18.05 -17.57
CA GLU A 149 -14.37 -17.42 -18.84
C GLU A 149 -15.47 -16.32 -18.76
N ASN A 150 -16.15 -16.20 -17.61
CA ASN A 150 -17.19 -15.23 -17.32
C ASN A 150 -16.82 -14.29 -16.18
N ASN A 151 -15.71 -14.54 -15.48
CA ASN A 151 -15.32 -13.82 -14.29
C ASN A 151 -13.81 -13.56 -14.35
N TRP A 152 -13.43 -12.38 -14.78
CA TRP A 152 -12.06 -11.89 -14.88
C TRP A 152 -11.45 -11.73 -13.50
N GLY A 153 -11.08 -12.82 -12.85
CA GLY A 153 -10.55 -12.80 -11.52
C GLY A 153 -11.18 -11.74 -10.64
N ASN A 154 -11.77 -12.11 -9.58
CA ASN A 154 -12.60 -11.23 -8.75
C ASN A 154 -11.94 -9.87 -8.41
N GLY A 155 -10.61 -9.72 -8.59
CA GLY A 155 -9.89 -8.47 -8.41
C GLY A 155 -9.96 -7.51 -9.60
N ALA A 156 -9.60 -7.97 -10.82
CA ALA A 156 -9.35 -7.06 -11.94
C ALA A 156 -10.62 -6.40 -12.50
N GLU A 157 -11.74 -7.12 -12.63
CA GLU A 157 -12.99 -6.52 -13.09
C GLU A 157 -13.59 -5.57 -12.07
N TYR A 158 -13.51 -5.92 -10.81
CA TYR A 158 -14.08 -5.11 -9.75
C TYR A 158 -13.27 -3.85 -9.52
N CYS A 159 -11.96 -3.94 -9.57
CA CYS A 159 -11.08 -2.78 -9.52
C CYS A 159 -11.29 -1.86 -10.72
N ASN A 160 -11.56 -2.41 -11.89
CA ASN A 160 -11.92 -1.62 -13.06
C ASN A 160 -13.29 -0.96 -12.91
N ALA A 161 -14.29 -1.67 -12.39
CA ALA A 161 -15.65 -1.15 -12.26
C ALA A 161 -15.69 0.13 -11.38
N TYR A 162 -15.04 0.15 -10.23
CA TYR A 162 -15.04 1.36 -9.41
C TYR A 162 -14.19 2.48 -10.02
N ARG A 163 -13.06 2.16 -10.67
CA ARG A 163 -12.25 3.16 -11.36
C ARG A 163 -12.99 3.76 -12.55
N LEU A 164 -13.71 2.96 -13.32
CA LEU A 164 -14.59 3.47 -14.39
C LEU A 164 -15.66 4.42 -13.86
N LYS A 165 -16.19 4.15 -12.66
CA LYS A 165 -17.18 5.03 -12.00
C LYS A 165 -16.53 6.32 -11.48
N GLY A 166 -15.38 6.21 -10.85
CA GLY A 166 -14.73 7.28 -10.09
C GLY A 166 -13.63 8.03 -10.84
N ASN A 167 -13.11 7.51 -11.92
CA ASN A 167 -12.06 8.15 -12.72
C ASN A 167 -12.44 8.17 -14.20
N PRO A 168 -13.03 9.27 -14.68
CA PRO A 168 -13.48 9.35 -16.08
C PRO A 168 -12.35 9.21 -17.10
N ASP A 169 -11.10 9.49 -16.72
CA ASP A 169 -9.94 9.34 -17.59
C ASP A 169 -9.51 7.86 -17.75
N PHE A 170 -9.91 6.99 -16.83
CA PHE A 170 -9.53 5.57 -16.83
C PHE A 170 -10.17 4.78 -17.99
N ALA A 171 -11.35 5.18 -18.43
CA ALA A 171 -12.10 4.47 -19.47
C ALA A 171 -11.50 4.56 -20.88
N SER A 172 -10.69 5.58 -21.15
CA SER A 172 -10.16 5.83 -22.49
C SER A 172 -8.61 5.67 -22.52
N PRO A 173 -8.07 4.85 -23.41
CA PRO A 173 -6.62 4.74 -23.58
C PRO A 173 -5.89 6.07 -23.86
N ASP A 174 -6.58 7.07 -24.40
CA ASP A 174 -6.00 8.38 -24.71
C ASP A 174 -5.83 9.26 -23.45
N THR A 175 -6.74 9.09 -22.50
CA THR A 175 -6.75 9.87 -21.25
C THR A 175 -6.26 9.07 -20.05
N ASN A 176 -6.21 7.75 -20.11
CA ASN A 176 -5.71 6.90 -19.02
C ASN A 176 -4.18 6.96 -18.92
N ARG A 177 -3.67 8.02 -18.29
CA ARG A 177 -2.23 8.25 -18.07
C ARG A 177 -1.97 8.32 -16.58
N VAL A 178 -1.46 7.22 -16.02
CA VAL A 178 -1.16 7.10 -14.59
C VAL A 178 0.30 7.38 -14.29
N LEU A 179 0.55 8.19 -13.28
CA LEU A 179 1.88 8.32 -12.68
C LEU A 179 1.97 7.41 -11.45
N ASN A 180 2.79 6.36 -11.57
CA ASN A 180 3.00 5.40 -10.49
C ASN A 180 4.18 5.82 -9.61
N ILE A 181 3.85 6.25 -8.39
CA ILE A 181 4.83 6.61 -7.34
C ILE A 181 5.07 5.47 -6.35
N MET A 182 4.42 4.33 -6.55
CA MET A 182 4.43 3.19 -5.62
C MET A 182 5.41 2.11 -6.07
N GLN A 183 5.98 1.41 -5.11
CA GLN A 183 6.92 0.33 -5.38
C GLN A 183 6.22 -0.92 -5.95
N PRO A 184 6.90 -1.68 -6.86
CA PRO A 184 6.28 -2.81 -7.55
C PRO A 184 5.94 -4.00 -6.65
N TYR A 185 6.51 -4.08 -5.43
CA TYR A 185 6.18 -5.14 -4.48
C TYR A 185 4.93 -4.86 -3.63
N ILE A 186 4.27 -3.72 -3.86
CA ILE A 186 3.02 -3.36 -3.18
C ILE A 186 1.84 -3.91 -3.99
N PRO A 187 1.01 -4.80 -3.41
CA PRO A 187 -0.09 -5.46 -4.13
C PRO A 187 -1.02 -4.48 -4.84
N TRP A 188 -1.43 -3.45 -4.14
CA TRP A 188 -2.31 -2.44 -4.72
C TRP A 188 -1.68 -1.69 -5.92
N ALA A 189 -0.35 -1.46 -5.89
CA ALA A 189 0.34 -0.88 -7.04
C ALA A 189 0.33 -1.81 -8.26
N GLN A 190 0.46 -3.12 -8.01
CA GLN A 190 0.35 -4.13 -9.07
C GLN A 190 -1.05 -4.13 -9.68
N ASP A 191 -2.09 -4.10 -8.85
CA ASP A 191 -3.47 -4.02 -9.28
C ASP A 191 -3.71 -2.79 -10.17
N VAL A 192 -3.34 -1.60 -9.71
CA VAL A 192 -3.51 -0.35 -10.48
C VAL A 192 -2.78 -0.40 -11.82
N VAL A 193 -1.52 -0.82 -11.81
CA VAL A 193 -0.67 -0.85 -13.02
C VAL A 193 -1.15 -1.89 -14.01
N TYR A 194 -1.47 -3.10 -13.55
CA TYR A 194 -1.96 -4.18 -14.44
C TYR A 194 -3.30 -3.82 -15.07
N ASN A 195 -4.21 -3.24 -14.29
CA ASN A 195 -5.49 -2.78 -14.82
C ASN A 195 -5.33 -1.65 -15.84
N THR A 196 -4.38 -0.74 -15.60
CA THR A 196 -4.06 0.31 -16.57
C THR A 196 -3.56 -0.29 -17.90
N PHE A 197 -2.71 -1.30 -17.86
CA PHE A 197 -2.25 -1.99 -19.08
C PHE A 197 -3.40 -2.68 -19.82
N ILE A 198 -4.28 -3.39 -19.13
CA ILE A 198 -5.44 -4.08 -19.72
C ILE A 198 -6.36 -3.06 -20.40
N MET A 199 -6.54 -1.90 -19.82
CA MET A 199 -7.36 -0.80 -20.37
C MET A 199 -6.63 -0.03 -21.50
N GLY A 200 -5.41 -0.37 -21.83
CA GLY A 200 -4.64 0.30 -22.88
C GLY A 200 -4.09 1.67 -22.50
N GLY A 201 -4.01 1.97 -21.21
CA GLY A 201 -3.49 3.24 -20.69
C GLY A 201 -1.96 3.30 -20.66
N TRP A 202 -1.43 4.46 -20.31
CA TRP A 202 0.01 4.72 -20.24
C TRP A 202 0.46 4.86 -18.78
N VAL A 203 1.31 3.94 -18.32
CA VAL A 203 1.95 3.98 -16.99
C VAL A 203 3.30 4.68 -17.08
N HIS A 204 3.53 5.71 -16.27
CA HIS A 204 4.88 6.22 -16.02
C HIS A 204 5.29 5.87 -14.60
N VAL A 205 6.44 5.22 -14.45
CA VAL A 205 6.96 4.81 -13.14
C VAL A 205 8.12 5.71 -12.73
N ILE A 206 8.14 6.13 -11.47
CA ILE A 206 9.27 6.87 -10.89
C ILE A 206 9.96 6.03 -9.82
N GLN A 207 11.27 6.13 -9.75
CA GLN A 207 12.09 5.42 -8.77
C GLN A 207 12.21 6.20 -7.46
N ASP A 208 12.37 7.50 -7.60
CA ASP A 208 12.63 8.43 -6.51
C ASP A 208 11.61 9.58 -6.53
N PRO A 209 11.16 10.09 -5.36
CA PRO A 209 10.17 11.16 -5.28
C PRO A 209 10.55 12.43 -6.07
N GLU A 210 11.85 12.74 -6.19
CA GLU A 210 12.39 13.91 -6.92
C GLU A 210 12.13 13.86 -8.43
N GLU A 211 11.72 12.72 -8.96
CA GLU A 211 11.40 12.58 -10.38
C GLU A 211 10.00 13.08 -10.73
N TYR A 212 9.13 13.31 -9.73
CA TYR A 212 7.71 13.58 -9.93
C TYR A 212 7.43 14.75 -10.89
N ASP A 213 8.03 15.92 -10.66
CA ASP A 213 7.80 17.10 -11.49
C ASP A 213 8.26 16.87 -12.94
N LYS A 214 9.40 16.17 -13.14
CA LYS A 214 9.90 15.83 -14.48
C LYS A 214 8.98 14.83 -15.19
N ALA A 215 8.49 13.84 -14.45
CA ALA A 215 7.55 12.86 -14.96
C ALA A 215 6.23 13.52 -15.37
N CYS A 216 5.72 14.44 -14.56
CA CYS A 216 4.53 15.24 -14.88
C CYS A 216 4.71 16.09 -16.15
N TRP A 217 5.87 16.71 -16.32
CA TRP A 217 6.17 17.47 -17.54
C TRP A 217 6.19 16.58 -18.78
N PHE A 218 6.76 15.38 -18.66
CA PHE A 218 6.92 14.43 -19.77
C PHE A 218 5.61 13.75 -20.14
N GLN A 219 4.96 13.07 -19.18
CA GLN A 219 3.78 12.24 -19.43
C GLN A 219 2.47 13.04 -19.45
N LYS A 220 2.39 14.14 -18.68
CA LYS A 220 1.16 14.87 -18.40
C LYS A 220 0.08 13.92 -17.84
N PRO A 221 0.31 13.33 -16.67
CA PRO A 221 -0.59 12.33 -16.11
C PRO A 221 -1.98 12.90 -15.85
N THR A 222 -3.00 12.10 -16.07
CA THR A 222 -4.37 12.48 -15.72
C THR A 222 -4.71 12.08 -14.30
N TRP A 223 -4.00 11.08 -13.76
CA TRP A 223 -4.19 10.64 -12.40
C TRP A 223 -2.92 10.06 -11.79
N THR A 224 -2.92 10.02 -10.46
CA THR A 224 -1.87 9.38 -9.66
C THR A 224 -2.49 8.64 -8.49
N PHE A 225 -1.74 7.72 -7.91
CA PHE A 225 -2.20 6.95 -6.77
C PHE A 225 -1.05 6.72 -5.79
N GLY A 226 -1.39 6.56 -4.51
CA GLY A 226 -0.37 6.35 -3.48
C GLY A 226 -0.94 6.25 -2.07
N PHE A 227 -0.08 5.92 -1.13
CA PHE A 227 -0.37 6.07 0.29
C PHE A 227 -0.20 7.53 0.73
N PRO A 228 -0.84 7.97 1.81
CA PRO A 228 -0.65 9.31 2.35
C PRO A 228 0.83 9.69 2.52
N LEU A 229 1.64 8.76 3.06
CA LEU A 229 3.08 8.98 3.24
C LEU A 229 3.84 9.08 1.91
N SER A 230 3.45 8.34 0.88
CA SER A 230 4.07 8.43 -0.45
C SER A 230 3.83 9.81 -1.08
N PHE A 231 2.62 10.35 -0.92
CA PHE A 231 2.27 11.69 -1.36
C PHE A 231 3.06 12.75 -0.58
N GLN A 232 3.20 12.60 0.74
CA GLN A 232 3.99 13.52 1.56
C GLN A 232 5.44 13.61 1.06
N LYS A 233 6.09 12.48 0.81
CA LYS A 233 7.47 12.44 0.29
C LYS A 233 7.61 13.13 -1.07
N VAL A 234 6.63 12.95 -1.95
CA VAL A 234 6.62 13.66 -3.25
C VAL A 234 6.47 15.16 -3.03
N MET A 235 5.58 15.60 -2.15
CA MET A 235 5.35 17.02 -1.86
C MET A 235 6.56 17.70 -1.23
N ASP A 236 7.30 16.99 -0.38
CA ASP A 236 8.46 17.55 0.34
C ASP A 236 9.60 18.00 -0.59
N VAL A 237 9.69 17.42 -1.80
CA VAL A 237 10.83 17.62 -2.72
C VAL A 237 10.44 18.14 -4.11
N ASN A 238 9.15 18.40 -4.36
CA ASN A 238 8.65 18.89 -5.65
C ASN A 238 7.77 20.13 -5.49
N THR A 239 7.48 20.78 -6.60
CA THR A 239 6.75 22.07 -6.62
C THR A 239 5.25 21.92 -6.81
N GLY A 240 4.78 20.78 -7.33
CA GLY A 240 3.38 20.55 -7.67
C GLY A 240 2.84 21.48 -8.75
N PHE A 241 3.68 21.88 -9.69
CA PHE A 241 3.29 22.80 -10.78
C PHE A 241 2.24 22.19 -11.72
N TYR A 242 2.21 20.84 -11.81
CA TYR A 242 1.28 20.10 -12.66
C TYR A 242 0.12 19.58 -11.83
N LYS A 243 -1.09 19.69 -12.37
CA LYS A 243 -2.32 19.23 -11.69
C LYS A 243 -2.89 18.01 -12.40
N VAL A 244 -3.26 17.00 -11.60
CA VAL A 244 -3.92 15.79 -12.08
C VAL A 244 -5.44 15.92 -11.97
N ASN A 245 -6.20 15.10 -12.70
CA ASN A 245 -7.67 15.10 -12.57
C ASN A 245 -8.13 14.28 -11.37
N THR A 246 -7.45 13.16 -11.09
CA THR A 246 -7.85 12.21 -10.03
C THR A 246 -6.65 11.83 -9.15
N VAL A 247 -6.88 11.79 -7.85
CA VAL A 247 -5.97 11.20 -6.84
C VAL A 247 -6.68 10.00 -6.21
N GLU A 248 -6.10 8.81 -6.39
CA GLU A 248 -6.55 7.57 -5.75
C GLU A 248 -5.61 7.26 -4.58
N PHE A 249 -6.16 6.94 -3.41
CA PHE A 249 -5.34 6.65 -2.23
C PHE A 249 -5.96 5.58 -1.35
N THR A 250 -5.12 4.93 -0.56
CA THR A 250 -5.50 3.89 0.41
C THR A 250 -4.47 3.78 1.54
N GLY A 251 -4.71 2.88 2.48
CA GLY A 251 -3.71 2.42 3.44
C GLY A 251 -3.38 3.38 4.57
N GLY A 252 -4.15 4.45 4.74
CA GLY A 252 -3.99 5.38 5.86
C GLY A 252 -5.17 6.31 6.01
N ILE A 253 -5.37 6.79 7.22
CA ILE A 253 -6.36 7.84 7.51
C ILE A 253 -5.79 9.17 7.02
N VAL A 254 -6.62 9.98 6.40
CA VAL A 254 -6.25 11.30 5.88
C VAL A 254 -6.92 12.40 6.69
N THR A 255 -6.18 13.43 7.03
CA THR A 255 -6.67 14.57 7.78
C THR A 255 -7.15 15.68 6.86
N THR A 256 -7.93 16.60 7.41
CA THR A 256 -8.34 17.82 6.69
C THR A 256 -7.13 18.64 6.21
N GLU A 257 -6.07 18.71 7.03
CA GLU A 257 -4.86 19.44 6.67
C GLU A 257 -4.13 18.77 5.51
N GLN A 258 -3.97 17.44 5.55
CA GLN A 258 -3.39 16.68 4.46
C GLN A 258 -4.21 16.82 3.17
N GLN A 259 -5.54 16.74 3.28
CA GLN A 259 -6.44 16.96 2.15
C GLN A 259 -6.21 18.34 1.50
N ASN A 260 -6.10 19.40 2.32
CA ASN A 260 -5.83 20.75 1.82
C ASN A 260 -4.46 20.83 1.13
N LYS A 261 -3.39 20.25 1.72
CA LYS A 261 -2.07 20.17 1.10
C LYS A 261 -2.11 19.42 -0.24
N TRP A 262 -2.85 18.32 -0.31
CA TRP A 262 -3.03 17.57 -1.55
C TRP A 262 -3.80 18.37 -2.61
N GLN A 263 -4.85 19.12 -2.19
CA GLN A 263 -5.59 19.99 -3.07
C GLN A 263 -4.69 21.07 -3.67
N ASP A 264 -3.82 21.67 -2.88
CA ASP A 264 -2.89 22.70 -3.33
C ASP A 264 -1.81 22.12 -4.25
N PHE A 265 -1.27 20.96 -3.93
CA PHE A 265 -0.17 20.33 -4.67
C PHE A 265 -0.64 19.61 -5.94
N PHE A 266 -1.55 18.65 -5.83
CA PHE A 266 -2.04 17.82 -6.95
C PHE A 266 -3.19 18.48 -7.71
N GLY A 267 -3.99 19.33 -7.07
CA GLY A 267 -5.16 20.03 -7.62
C GLY A 267 -6.21 19.13 -8.27
N PRO A 268 -6.54 17.95 -7.71
CA PRO A 268 -7.44 17.04 -8.38
C PRO A 268 -8.87 17.57 -8.39
N LYS A 269 -9.61 17.17 -9.41
CA LYS A 269 -11.07 17.38 -9.49
C LYS A 269 -11.83 16.35 -8.67
N GLN A 270 -11.19 15.20 -8.46
CA GLN A 270 -11.77 14.05 -7.79
C GLN A 270 -10.75 13.27 -6.98
N TYR A 271 -11.21 12.77 -5.84
CA TYR A 271 -10.51 11.84 -4.98
C TYR A 271 -11.20 10.48 -4.98
N MET A 272 -10.41 9.43 -4.81
CA MET A 272 -10.90 8.08 -4.56
C MET A 272 -10.17 7.54 -3.33
N ASN A 273 -10.87 7.47 -2.19
CA ASN A 273 -10.36 6.81 -1.00
C ASN A 273 -10.78 5.34 -1.03
N VAL A 274 -9.83 4.47 -1.32
CA VAL A 274 -10.05 3.05 -1.57
C VAL A 274 -9.75 2.26 -0.30
N TYR A 275 -10.67 1.40 0.11
CA TYR A 275 -10.49 0.52 1.25
C TYR A 275 -10.64 -0.95 0.86
N GLY A 276 -9.70 -1.73 1.36
CA GLY A 276 -9.61 -3.16 1.14
C GLY A 276 -8.33 -3.74 1.74
N GLU A 277 -8.14 -5.01 1.56
CA GLU A 277 -6.98 -5.75 2.05
C GLU A 277 -6.32 -6.52 0.91
N GLY A 278 -4.99 -6.71 0.98
CA GLY A 278 -4.25 -7.48 -0.03
C GLY A 278 -4.75 -8.91 -0.22
N SER A 279 -5.39 -9.47 0.82
CA SER A 279 -5.94 -10.84 0.81
C SER A 279 -7.28 -10.99 0.10
N ILE A 280 -8.08 -9.92 0.05
CA ILE A 280 -9.47 -9.96 -0.43
C ILE A 280 -9.80 -8.83 -1.41
N GLY A 281 -8.85 -7.95 -1.70
CA GLY A 281 -9.03 -6.85 -2.63
C GLY A 281 -9.85 -5.67 -2.07
N THR A 282 -10.29 -4.80 -2.96
CA THR A 282 -11.04 -3.58 -2.65
C THR A 282 -12.53 -3.86 -2.57
N TYR A 283 -13.20 -3.43 -1.52
CA TYR A 283 -14.64 -3.62 -1.34
C TYR A 283 -15.41 -2.37 -0.90
N MET A 284 -14.74 -1.29 -0.52
CA MET A 284 -15.36 0.02 -0.27
C MET A 284 -14.56 1.13 -0.94
N VAL A 285 -15.23 2.17 -1.42
CA VAL A 285 -14.60 3.36 -2.00
C VAL A 285 -15.42 4.61 -1.70
N ASN A 286 -14.75 5.66 -1.25
CA ASN A 286 -15.30 7.00 -1.23
C ASN A 286 -14.95 7.74 -2.53
N PHE A 287 -15.96 8.15 -3.28
CA PHE A 287 -15.81 9.00 -4.45
C PHE A 287 -16.13 10.44 -4.06
N ALA A 288 -15.11 11.24 -3.84
CA ALA A 288 -15.30 12.63 -3.41
C ALA A 288 -14.78 13.62 -4.46
N LYS A 289 -15.53 14.69 -4.71
CA LYS A 289 -15.06 15.81 -5.53
C LYS A 289 -14.11 16.70 -4.72
N ALA A 290 -13.41 17.57 -5.42
CA ALA A 290 -12.63 18.63 -4.78
C ALA A 290 -13.51 19.43 -3.80
N GLY A 291 -13.06 19.56 -2.56
CA GLY A 291 -13.78 20.26 -1.49
C GLY A 291 -14.76 19.39 -0.67
N GLU A 292 -15.04 18.17 -1.08
CA GLU A 292 -15.82 17.21 -0.28
C GLU A 292 -14.90 16.43 0.69
N ASP A 293 -15.49 15.82 1.71
CA ASP A 293 -14.74 15.06 2.72
C ASP A 293 -14.21 13.74 2.15
N ILE A 294 -12.90 13.54 2.22
CA ILE A 294 -12.21 12.33 1.76
C ILE A 294 -11.80 11.39 2.89
N ARG A 295 -12.08 11.72 4.15
CA ARG A 295 -11.56 11.00 5.32
C ARG A 295 -12.21 9.64 5.54
N HIS A 296 -13.49 9.50 5.23
CA HIS A 296 -14.18 8.20 5.30
C HIS A 296 -13.90 7.34 4.05
N VAL A 297 -14.08 6.04 4.18
CA VAL A 297 -13.86 5.09 3.07
C VAL A 297 -15.11 4.79 2.25
N GLY A 298 -16.17 5.57 2.45
CA GLY A 298 -17.42 5.47 1.68
C GLY A 298 -18.30 4.30 2.11
N LYS A 299 -18.90 3.67 1.13
CA LYS A 299 -19.83 2.54 1.27
C LYS A 299 -19.32 1.35 0.47
N GLU A 300 -20.02 0.24 0.64
CA GLU A 300 -19.81 -0.97 -0.15
C GLU A 300 -19.94 -0.68 -1.65
N LEU A 301 -19.07 -1.30 -2.43
CA LEU A 301 -19.13 -1.18 -3.88
C LEU A 301 -20.36 -1.89 -4.45
N ASP A 302 -20.96 -1.29 -5.47
CA ASP A 302 -22.18 -1.81 -6.14
C ASP A 302 -21.99 -3.27 -6.58
N TRP A 303 -20.81 -3.64 -7.08
CA TRP A 303 -20.52 -4.99 -7.53
C TRP A 303 -20.54 -6.01 -6.37
N LEU A 304 -20.08 -5.61 -5.19
CA LEU A 304 -20.12 -6.45 -4.00
C LEU A 304 -21.56 -6.81 -3.67
N ILE A 305 -22.42 -5.79 -3.63
CA ILE A 305 -23.86 -5.96 -3.36
C ILE A 305 -24.52 -6.82 -4.46
N LEU A 306 -24.22 -6.54 -5.73
CA LEU A 306 -24.79 -7.28 -6.87
C LEU A 306 -24.36 -8.75 -6.91
N SER A 307 -23.17 -9.07 -6.38
CA SER A 307 -22.68 -10.44 -6.27
C SER A 307 -23.13 -11.15 -4.99
N GLY A 308 -24.00 -10.53 -4.18
CA GLY A 308 -24.48 -11.08 -2.91
C GLY A 308 -23.50 -10.92 -1.76
N GLY A 309 -22.50 -10.07 -1.92
CA GLY A 309 -21.56 -9.72 -0.85
C GLY A 309 -22.15 -8.71 0.13
N GLU A 310 -21.62 -8.70 1.34
CA GLU A 310 -22.10 -7.86 2.43
C GLU A 310 -20.93 -7.30 3.24
N VAL A 311 -21.13 -6.11 3.81
CA VAL A 311 -20.24 -5.48 4.82
C VAL A 311 -21.07 -5.07 6.03
N LYS A 312 -20.54 -5.25 7.23
CA LYS A 312 -21.15 -4.79 8.48
C LYS A 312 -20.10 -4.58 9.56
N LEU A 313 -20.51 -4.00 10.67
CA LEU A 313 -19.70 -4.01 11.88
C LEU A 313 -20.00 -5.24 12.75
N SER A 314 -18.95 -5.77 13.37
CA SER A 314 -19.08 -6.78 14.43
C SER A 314 -19.60 -6.14 15.72
N ASP A 315 -19.92 -6.96 16.73
CA ASP A 315 -20.27 -6.48 18.07
C ASP A 315 -19.12 -5.69 18.74
N LYS A 316 -17.88 -5.87 18.24
CA LYS A 316 -16.69 -5.14 18.71
C LYS A 316 -16.41 -3.89 17.90
N GLY A 317 -17.18 -3.62 16.85
CA GLY A 317 -16.99 -2.48 15.96
C GLY A 317 -15.95 -2.72 14.86
N THR A 318 -15.46 -3.95 14.67
CA THR A 318 -14.59 -4.27 13.53
C THR A 318 -15.40 -4.46 12.25
N ILE A 319 -14.79 -4.16 11.10
CA ILE A 319 -15.42 -4.38 9.80
C ILE A 319 -15.40 -5.86 9.46
N LEU A 320 -16.58 -6.42 9.25
CA LEU A 320 -16.78 -7.76 8.72
C LEU A 320 -17.24 -7.67 7.27
N THR A 321 -16.66 -8.49 6.40
CA THR A 321 -17.12 -8.62 5.01
C THR A 321 -17.25 -10.09 4.62
N ARG A 322 -18.14 -10.39 3.67
CA ARG A 322 -18.27 -11.71 3.03
C ARG A 322 -18.72 -11.56 1.59
N GLY A 323 -18.41 -12.54 0.77
CA GLY A 323 -18.80 -12.58 -0.64
C GLY A 323 -17.75 -13.28 -1.50
N LEU A 324 -17.85 -13.12 -2.81
CA LEU A 324 -16.94 -13.79 -3.77
C LEU A 324 -15.46 -13.41 -3.58
N HIS A 325 -15.18 -12.29 -2.91
CA HIS A 325 -13.83 -11.80 -2.62
C HIS A 325 -13.22 -12.41 -1.34
N THR A 326 -14.02 -13.08 -0.50
CA THR A 326 -13.53 -13.66 0.75
C THR A 326 -13.27 -15.16 0.60
N PRO A 327 -12.32 -15.73 1.37
CA PRO A 327 -12.13 -17.17 1.40
C PRO A 327 -13.33 -17.88 2.07
N GLY A 328 -14.09 -18.66 1.31
CA GLY A 328 -15.26 -19.38 1.80
C GLY A 328 -16.48 -18.50 2.05
N ASP A 329 -17.50 -19.08 2.71
CA ASP A 329 -18.80 -18.44 2.95
C ASP A 329 -18.87 -17.69 4.31
N ASP A 330 -17.83 -17.76 5.12
CA ASP A 330 -17.78 -17.15 6.44
C ASP A 330 -17.45 -15.66 6.38
N TRP A 331 -17.80 -14.95 7.45
CA TRP A 331 -17.41 -13.56 7.61
C TRP A 331 -15.91 -13.40 7.80
N TRP A 332 -15.29 -12.61 6.94
CA TRP A 332 -13.91 -12.16 7.10
C TRP A 332 -13.87 -10.95 8.02
N ASP A 333 -13.07 -10.99 9.08
CA ASP A 333 -12.83 -9.86 10.00
C ASP A 333 -11.54 -9.14 9.57
N SER A 334 -11.68 -7.87 9.19
CA SER A 334 -10.54 -7.03 8.83
C SER A 334 -9.66 -6.66 10.02
N GLU A 335 -10.20 -6.80 11.24
CA GLU A 335 -9.61 -6.27 12.48
C GLU A 335 -9.47 -4.73 12.50
N ASP A 336 -10.04 -4.03 11.52
CA ASP A 336 -10.11 -2.58 11.48
C ASP A 336 -11.40 -2.11 12.14
N LEU A 337 -11.28 -1.22 13.14
CA LEU A 337 -12.40 -0.60 13.83
C LEU A 337 -12.96 0.54 13.00
N ALA A 338 -14.27 0.61 12.92
CA ALA A 338 -14.96 1.67 12.20
C ALA A 338 -16.24 2.11 12.91
N GLU A 339 -16.71 3.27 12.56
CA GLU A 339 -18.05 3.75 12.84
C GLU A 339 -18.81 4.01 11.54
N ILE A 340 -20.14 3.93 11.59
CA ILE A 340 -20.97 4.26 10.44
C ILE A 340 -21.55 5.66 10.68
N THR A 341 -21.25 6.58 9.74
CA THR A 341 -21.77 7.95 9.79
C THR A 341 -23.29 7.97 9.58
N PRO A 342 -24.00 9.07 9.93
CA PRO A 342 -25.43 9.21 9.65
C PRO A 342 -25.81 9.00 8.18
N GLU A 343 -24.89 9.30 7.26
CA GLU A 343 -25.06 9.11 5.82
C GLU A 343 -24.79 7.66 5.38
N GLY A 344 -24.38 6.79 6.32
CA GLY A 344 -24.07 5.37 6.08
C GLY A 344 -22.69 5.10 5.52
N ASN A 345 -21.76 6.04 5.63
CA ASN A 345 -20.36 5.84 5.24
C ASN A 345 -19.58 5.21 6.39
N TYR A 346 -18.56 4.40 6.06
CA TYR A 346 -17.64 3.84 7.04
C TYR A 346 -16.48 4.80 7.29
N ASN A 347 -16.27 5.15 8.53
CA ASN A 347 -15.13 5.95 8.99
C ASN A 347 -14.19 5.06 9.80
N ILE A 348 -12.96 4.86 9.32
CA ILE A 348 -11.97 4.00 9.98
C ILE A 348 -11.41 4.74 11.19
N LEU A 349 -11.44 4.08 12.34
CA LEU A 349 -10.93 4.61 13.61
C LEU A 349 -9.51 4.12 13.92
N GLY A 350 -9.12 2.97 13.38
CA GLY A 350 -7.82 2.33 13.57
C GLY A 350 -7.93 0.81 13.64
N ARG A 351 -6.83 0.15 13.99
CA ARG A 351 -6.78 -1.30 14.16
C ARG A 351 -7.27 -1.70 15.56
N ALA A 352 -8.00 -2.80 15.64
CA ALA A 352 -8.48 -3.32 16.93
C ALA A 352 -7.32 -3.77 17.86
N ASP A 353 -6.23 -4.27 17.27
CA ASP A 353 -5.02 -4.66 17.98
C ASP A 353 -4.13 -3.47 18.41
N GLU A 354 -4.31 -2.30 17.82
CA GLU A 354 -3.59 -1.06 18.15
C GLU A 354 -4.33 -0.20 19.19
N VAL A 355 -5.62 -0.45 19.45
CA VAL A 355 -6.39 0.31 20.45
C VAL A 355 -5.82 0.11 21.84
N ILE A 356 -5.60 1.21 22.54
CA ILE A 356 -5.16 1.21 23.93
C ILE A 356 -6.40 1.30 24.81
N ILE A 357 -6.69 0.22 25.53
CA ILE A 357 -7.76 0.22 26.55
C ILE A 357 -7.16 0.77 27.84
N ILE A 358 -7.49 2.01 28.13
CA ILE A 358 -6.98 2.72 29.32
C ILE A 358 -7.74 2.24 30.55
N ARG A 359 -7.08 2.34 31.72
CA ARG A 359 -7.67 2.03 33.01
C ARG A 359 -9.03 2.73 33.20
N GLY A 360 -10.07 1.95 33.41
CA GLY A 360 -11.45 2.42 33.47
C GLY A 360 -12.28 2.12 32.23
N GLY A 361 -11.70 1.43 31.23
CA GLY A 361 -12.41 0.89 30.07
C GLY A 361 -12.58 1.90 28.92
N ALA A 362 -11.91 3.04 28.95
CA ALA A 362 -11.94 3.98 27.83
C ALA A 362 -11.02 3.49 26.70
N ASN A 363 -11.57 3.41 25.49
CA ASN A 363 -10.78 3.12 24.29
C ASN A 363 -10.07 4.39 23.83
N MET A 364 -8.79 4.28 23.57
CA MET A 364 -7.98 5.32 22.96
C MET A 364 -7.47 4.86 21.61
N PHE A 365 -7.66 5.68 20.61
CA PHE A 365 -7.15 5.46 19.24
C PHE A 365 -5.81 6.19 19.09
N PRO A 366 -4.68 5.47 19.12
CA PRO A 366 -3.35 6.10 19.15
C PRO A 366 -3.09 7.01 17.95
N TYR A 367 -3.58 6.61 16.77
CA TYR A 367 -3.36 7.37 15.54
C TYR A 367 -3.98 8.77 15.60
N GLU A 368 -5.24 8.90 16.03
CA GLU A 368 -5.93 10.20 16.10
C GLU A 368 -5.22 11.17 17.06
N ILE A 369 -4.79 10.65 18.20
CA ILE A 369 -4.08 11.46 19.19
C ILE A 369 -2.68 11.83 18.69
N ALA A 370 -1.93 10.88 18.12
CA ALA A 370 -0.61 11.12 17.58
C ALA A 370 -0.63 12.20 16.49
N GLU A 371 -1.61 12.12 15.59
CA GLU A 371 -1.83 13.13 14.57
C GLU A 371 -2.13 14.50 15.16
N TYR A 372 -3.04 14.55 16.15
CA TYR A 372 -3.44 15.81 16.75
C TYR A 372 -2.29 16.52 17.47
N ILE A 373 -1.52 15.79 18.31
CA ILE A 373 -0.38 16.36 19.01
C ILE A 373 0.83 16.58 18.09
N GLY A 374 1.00 15.76 17.04
CA GLY A 374 2.05 15.87 16.03
C GLY A 374 1.95 17.11 15.16
N ARG A 375 0.83 17.88 15.22
CA ARG A 375 0.68 19.19 14.54
C ARG A 375 1.56 20.30 15.13
N HIS A 376 2.32 20.04 16.17
CA HIS A 376 3.28 20.99 16.69
C HIS A 376 4.33 21.32 15.63
N GLU A 377 4.56 22.61 15.34
CA GLU A 377 5.39 23.11 14.23
C GLU A 377 6.84 22.57 14.16
N LYS A 378 7.36 22.07 15.29
CA LYS A 378 8.72 21.51 15.40
C LYS A 378 8.74 19.98 15.45
N ILE A 379 7.64 19.32 15.20
CA ILE A 379 7.53 17.85 15.10
C ILE A 379 7.57 17.45 13.64
N ASN A 380 8.42 16.47 13.31
CA ASN A 380 8.53 15.91 11.97
C ASN A 380 7.63 14.67 11.80
N ASP A 381 7.62 13.80 12.82
CA ASP A 381 6.70 12.66 12.93
C ASP A 381 6.42 12.34 14.39
N CYS A 382 5.28 11.72 14.65
CA CYS A 382 4.81 11.39 15.98
C CYS A 382 3.97 10.11 15.94
N TYR A 383 4.27 9.19 16.84
CA TYR A 383 3.54 7.93 16.97
C TYR A 383 3.24 7.67 18.44
N LEU A 384 2.02 7.18 18.70
CA LEU A 384 1.65 6.66 20.01
C LEU A 384 1.61 5.14 19.94
N TYR A 385 2.16 4.51 20.96
CA TYR A 385 2.19 3.06 21.09
C TYR A 385 1.84 2.65 22.51
N LYS A 386 1.47 1.38 22.65
CA LYS A 386 1.05 0.80 23.91
C LYS A 386 2.25 0.38 24.75
N VAL A 387 2.29 0.78 26.01
CA VAL A 387 3.20 0.23 27.02
C VAL A 387 2.41 -0.37 28.19
N ASN A 388 2.89 -1.46 28.75
CA ASN A 388 2.31 -2.07 29.93
C ASN A 388 2.99 -1.49 31.17
N VAL A 389 2.18 -0.80 31.99
CA VAL A 389 2.63 -0.23 33.25
C VAL A 389 2.07 -1.10 34.36
N ASN A 390 2.93 -1.87 35.04
CA ASN A 390 2.59 -2.82 36.12
C ASN A 390 1.76 -4.05 35.68
N ASP A 391 2.41 -5.18 35.65
CA ASP A 391 1.85 -6.54 35.50
C ASP A 391 0.47 -6.66 34.82
N GLU A 392 0.51 -6.78 33.50
CA GLU A 392 -0.47 -7.42 32.61
C GLU A 392 -1.83 -6.76 32.35
N ARG A 393 -2.28 -5.73 33.04
CA ARG A 393 -3.66 -5.25 32.84
C ARG A 393 -3.87 -3.77 32.56
N ASP A 394 -2.90 -2.93 32.85
CA ASP A 394 -3.00 -1.48 32.64
C ASP A 394 -2.12 -1.04 31.48
N ALA A 395 -2.70 -0.95 30.29
CA ALA A 395 -2.04 -0.38 29.14
C ALA A 395 -2.09 1.16 29.20
N MET A 396 -0.97 1.81 28.93
CA MET A 396 -0.85 3.25 28.84
C MET A 396 -0.25 3.67 27.51
N PRO A 397 -0.59 4.86 26.97
CA PRO A 397 0.07 5.37 25.79
C PRO A 397 1.48 5.84 26.12
N ALA A 398 2.43 5.54 25.23
CA ALA A 398 3.73 6.18 25.16
C ALA A 398 3.90 6.85 23.80
N CYS A 399 4.74 7.87 23.74
CA CYS A 399 4.97 8.67 22.54
C CYS A 399 6.41 8.53 22.06
N VAL A 400 6.61 8.22 20.78
CA VAL A 400 7.88 8.38 20.08
C VAL A 400 7.72 9.43 18.99
N TYR A 401 8.68 10.33 18.87
CA TYR A 401 8.63 11.41 17.90
C TYR A 401 10.02 11.86 17.47
N SER A 402 10.10 12.48 16.29
CA SER A 402 11.27 13.23 15.83
C SER A 402 10.94 14.70 15.69
N GLY A 403 11.92 15.56 15.92
CA GLY A 403 11.72 17.01 15.82
C GLY A 403 12.67 17.82 16.71
N ASP A 404 12.51 19.15 16.64
CA ASP A 404 13.34 20.11 17.39
C ASP A 404 12.58 20.69 18.59
N VAL A 405 12.10 19.78 19.46
CA VAL A 405 11.45 20.14 20.73
C VAL A 405 11.83 19.11 21.79
N SER A 406 12.15 19.56 23.02
CA SER A 406 12.46 18.63 24.12
C SER A 406 11.24 17.83 24.54
N PRO A 407 11.41 16.60 25.05
CA PRO A 407 10.31 15.75 25.51
C PRO A 407 9.44 16.41 26.61
N GLU A 408 10.05 17.12 27.55
CA GLU A 408 9.32 17.87 28.60
C GLU A 408 8.47 19.01 27.98
N HIS A 409 8.99 19.72 26.99
CA HIS A 409 8.23 20.78 26.30
C HIS A 409 7.07 20.17 25.51
N PHE A 410 7.31 19.06 24.81
CA PHE A 410 6.27 18.38 24.06
C PHE A 410 5.19 17.77 24.97
N TYR A 411 5.57 17.25 26.14
CA TYR A 411 4.61 16.84 27.18
C TYR A 411 3.72 18.01 27.62
N ASN A 412 4.31 19.17 27.94
CA ASN A 412 3.57 20.34 28.37
C ASN A 412 2.61 20.86 27.29
N TYR A 413 3.03 20.83 26.02
CA TYR A 413 2.16 21.12 24.88
C TYR A 413 1.01 20.09 24.79
N THR A 414 1.32 18.81 24.81
CA THR A 414 0.34 17.73 24.73
C THR A 414 -0.70 17.83 25.84
N LYS A 415 -0.27 18.04 27.08
CA LYS A 415 -1.13 18.19 28.25
C LYS A 415 -2.16 19.33 28.09
N SER A 416 -1.85 20.35 27.31
CA SER A 416 -2.77 21.46 27.03
C SER A 416 -3.76 21.18 25.90
N LYS A 417 -3.64 20.05 25.21
CA LYS A 417 -4.34 19.75 23.94
C LYS A 417 -5.30 18.57 24.01
N ILE A 418 -5.03 17.59 24.88
CA ILE A 418 -5.78 16.34 24.95
C ILE A 418 -6.24 16.04 26.37
N GLU A 419 -7.14 15.09 26.51
CA GLU A 419 -7.68 14.68 27.80
C GLU A 419 -6.62 14.03 28.68
N LYS A 420 -6.75 14.20 30.01
CA LYS A 420 -5.75 13.71 30.97
C LYS A 420 -5.43 12.22 30.82
N TYR A 421 -6.42 11.40 30.51
CA TYR A 421 -6.25 9.95 30.37
C TYR A 421 -5.57 9.54 29.05
N GLN A 422 -5.49 10.45 28.07
CA GLN A 422 -4.85 10.24 26.78
C GLN A 422 -3.37 10.67 26.79
N ILE A 423 -2.90 11.33 27.84
CA ILE A 423 -1.53 11.83 27.91
C ILE A 423 -0.56 10.67 27.99
N PRO A 424 0.43 10.59 27.08
CA PRO A 424 1.46 9.55 27.14
C PRO A 424 2.25 9.60 28.46
N VAL A 425 2.51 8.42 29.02
CA VAL A 425 3.33 8.28 30.24
C VAL A 425 4.82 8.45 29.97
N LYS A 426 5.23 8.34 28.70
CA LYS A 426 6.60 8.49 28.26
C LYS A 426 6.66 9.20 26.92
N PHE A 427 7.60 10.13 26.78
CA PHE A 427 7.92 10.82 25.54
C PHE A 427 9.37 10.53 25.18
N THR A 428 9.60 9.85 24.05
CA THR A 428 10.92 9.49 23.55
C THR A 428 11.20 10.26 22.26
N ARG A 429 12.18 11.17 22.28
CA ARG A 429 12.66 11.85 21.08
C ARG A 429 13.73 11.03 20.41
N VAL A 430 13.56 10.80 19.11
CA VAL A 430 14.54 10.09 18.28
C VAL A 430 15.24 11.03 17.30
N LYS A 431 16.43 10.62 16.85
CA LYS A 431 17.35 11.47 16.05
C LYS A 431 16.89 11.73 14.61
N ASP A 432 15.97 10.94 14.08
CA ASP A 432 15.39 11.09 12.73
C ASP A 432 13.99 10.49 12.69
N THR A 433 13.26 10.67 11.58
CA THR A 433 11.94 10.07 11.40
C THR A 433 12.00 8.55 11.50
N MET A 434 10.95 7.93 12.05
CA MET A 434 10.91 6.48 12.24
C MET A 434 11.11 5.71 10.93
N THR A 435 10.57 6.21 9.82
CA THR A 435 10.78 5.61 8.50
C THR A 435 12.25 5.55 8.09
N LYS A 436 13.04 6.58 8.40
CA LYS A 436 14.48 6.58 8.13
C LYS A 436 15.25 5.67 9.08
N LEU A 437 14.90 5.68 10.37
CA LEU A 437 15.57 4.83 11.38
C LEU A 437 15.36 3.35 11.09
N LEU A 438 14.15 2.98 10.68
CA LEU A 438 13.81 1.61 10.29
C LEU A 438 14.33 1.22 8.91
N LYS A 439 14.90 2.17 8.15
CA LYS A 439 15.30 2.00 6.74
C LYS A 439 14.17 1.48 5.86
N GLU A 440 12.95 1.87 6.22
CA GLU A 440 11.74 1.45 5.52
C GLU A 440 11.52 2.28 4.27
N GLU A 441 10.98 1.65 3.25
CA GLU A 441 10.59 2.34 2.02
C GLU A 441 9.30 3.16 2.21
N PRO A 442 9.06 4.12 1.30
CA PRO A 442 7.82 4.89 1.33
C PRO A 442 6.57 4.01 1.30
N GLY A 443 5.69 4.21 2.26
CA GLY A 443 4.41 3.51 2.33
C GLY A 443 4.39 2.25 3.20
N VAL A 444 5.52 1.87 3.81
CA VAL A 444 5.51 0.82 4.83
C VAL A 444 4.90 1.37 6.11
N LYS A 445 3.89 0.69 6.64
CA LYS A 445 3.29 1.02 7.93
C LYS A 445 4.27 0.67 9.06
N ILE A 446 4.44 1.60 9.99
CA ILE A 446 5.25 1.37 11.19
C ILE A 446 4.47 0.46 12.13
N ASN A 447 5.11 -0.59 12.62
CA ASN A 447 4.49 -1.52 13.55
C ASN A 447 4.53 -0.99 14.97
N LEU A 448 3.47 -0.35 15.40
CA LEU A 448 3.36 0.26 16.73
C LEU A 448 3.30 -0.77 17.86
N PHE A 449 2.86 -1.99 17.58
CA PHE A 449 2.75 -3.06 18.57
C PHE A 449 4.11 -3.46 19.18
N PHE A 450 5.19 -3.37 18.39
CA PHE A 450 6.55 -3.71 18.83
C PHE A 450 7.45 -2.48 19.04
N MET A 451 6.87 -1.29 19.06
CA MET A 451 7.67 -0.05 19.15
C MET A 451 8.53 0.01 20.40
N GLU A 452 8.01 -0.43 21.53
CA GLU A 452 8.78 -0.46 22.80
C GLU A 452 10.01 -1.36 22.70
N ASP A 453 9.85 -2.55 22.13
CA ASP A 453 10.96 -3.50 21.94
C ASP A 453 11.99 -2.95 20.94
N MET A 454 11.53 -2.34 19.85
CA MET A 454 12.41 -1.73 18.86
C MET A 454 13.26 -0.60 19.44
N LEU A 455 12.68 0.24 20.29
CA LEU A 455 13.42 1.31 20.97
C LEU A 455 14.43 0.75 22.02
N LYS A 456 14.09 -0.33 22.71
CA LYS A 456 15.00 -1.02 23.62
C LYS A 456 16.18 -1.67 22.91
N GLU A 457 15.95 -2.23 21.74
CA GLU A 457 16.98 -2.87 20.90
C GLU A 457 17.89 -1.86 20.18
N ASN A 458 17.41 -0.61 19.96
CA ASN A 458 18.11 0.44 19.21
C ASN A 458 18.24 1.74 20.01
N THR A 459 18.81 1.66 21.19
CA THR A 459 18.96 2.81 22.09
C THR A 459 19.76 3.97 21.49
N GLU A 460 20.59 3.71 20.48
CA GLU A 460 21.34 4.72 19.73
C GLU A 460 20.44 5.63 18.86
N TRP A 461 19.18 5.29 18.68
CA TRP A 461 18.20 6.15 18.02
C TRP A 461 17.70 7.26 18.96
N ILE A 462 17.71 7.01 20.25
CA ILE A 462 17.15 7.89 21.27
C ILE A 462 18.06 9.08 21.50
N VAL A 463 17.51 10.28 21.47
CA VAL A 463 18.18 11.54 21.81
C VAL A 463 17.98 11.86 23.28
N ASP A 464 16.72 11.87 23.72
CA ASP A 464 16.32 12.14 25.09
C ASP A 464 14.91 11.59 25.36
N GLU A 465 14.57 11.46 26.63
CA GLU A 465 13.30 10.93 27.11
C GLU A 465 12.76 11.75 28.29
N TYR A 466 11.45 11.71 28.47
CA TYR A 466 10.74 12.29 29.60
C TYR A 466 9.63 11.33 30.03
N GLU A 467 9.62 10.95 31.31
CA GLU A 467 8.58 10.12 31.92
C GLU A 467 7.70 11.00 32.81
N THR A 468 6.35 10.76 32.78
CA THR A 468 5.36 11.62 33.46
C THR A 468 4.82 10.98 34.74
#